data_779433a3f0c0b09609f9ad25a3557d34
#
_entry.id   779433a3f0c0b09609f9ad25a3557d34
#
_cell.length_a   1.000
_cell.length_b   1.000
_cell.length_c   1.000
_cell.angle_alpha   90.00
_cell.angle_beta   90.00
_cell.angle_gamma   90.00
#
_symmetry.space_group_name_H-M   'P 1'
#
loop_
_entity.id
_entity.type
_entity.pdbx_description
1 polymer ?
#
loop_
_entity_poly.entity_id
_entity_poly.type
_entity_poly.pdbx_seq_one_letter_code
_entity_poly.pdbx_strand_id
1 'polypeptide(L)'
;MSKRSLSNLASFIRDIGSSCSKVRIIDGVLIAGSINGKLNGWATSTGELLWSVEIDGIIADFDFENDTIYTTGPNKLFAFSTNTEKILWSEELEGGGDFVRIINEEIWVTSSVYDIEVFDFIEATTQRLSKSGKLLEKWIINERPWFLGATQGDVILGLGRPRCGGVRVLPGEMSEHFLLSSNQPVTSGANSIDRIYFGHSDGTVSTIDCKSLKINDTAHPSDSLVTSIISSENGWISGHEDGTICFDNMDFHFDGKIDSIANFDGNCWASFSNNGKTNLVIIDSAQSQTFLAHENRVRFTHSADKGLALGDDSGKVLFFEIEVVKRRLAESN
;
A
#
# COMPACT_ATOMS: atom_id res chain seq x y z
N MET A 1 11.56 -26.52 -17.18
CA MET A 1 11.68 -26.45 -15.71
C MET A 1 10.30 -26.21 -15.12
N SER A 2 9.83 -27.03 -14.17
CA SER A 2 8.56 -26.71 -13.49
C SER A 2 8.77 -25.49 -12.61
N LYS A 3 7.89 -24.48 -12.72
CA LYS A 3 7.94 -23.31 -11.82
C LYS A 3 7.71 -23.78 -10.40
N ARG A 4 8.48 -23.24 -9.44
CA ARG A 4 8.24 -23.48 -8.00
C ARG A 4 6.91 -22.89 -7.59
N SER A 5 6.16 -23.58 -6.74
CA SER A 5 4.92 -23.03 -6.19
C SER A 5 5.23 -22.01 -5.09
N LEU A 6 4.59 -20.83 -5.19
CA LEU A 6 4.65 -19.80 -4.17
C LEU A 6 4.21 -20.33 -2.80
N SER A 7 3.14 -21.14 -2.78
CA SER A 7 2.60 -21.74 -1.55
C SER A 7 3.61 -22.61 -0.80
N ASN A 8 4.55 -23.23 -1.51
CA ASN A 8 5.59 -24.05 -0.89
C ASN A 8 6.66 -23.24 -0.16
N LEU A 9 6.77 -21.94 -0.46
CA LEU A 9 7.69 -21.04 0.24
C LEU A 9 7.05 -20.38 1.47
N ALA A 10 5.71 -20.31 1.52
CA ALA A 10 4.99 -19.61 2.59
C ALA A 10 5.14 -20.32 3.93
N SER A 11 5.44 -19.59 4.99
CA SER A 11 5.47 -20.10 6.38
C SER A 11 4.11 -20.60 6.80
N PHE A 12 3.06 -19.86 6.44
CA PHE A 12 1.66 -20.29 6.54
C PHE A 12 0.77 -19.58 5.52
N ILE A 13 -0.42 -20.11 5.31
CA ILE A 13 -1.45 -19.55 4.43
C ILE A 13 -2.74 -19.45 5.23
N ARG A 14 -3.45 -18.33 5.08
CA ARG A 14 -4.77 -18.09 5.68
C ARG A 14 -5.77 -17.73 4.58
N ASP A 15 -7.05 -17.82 4.92
CA ASP A 15 -8.15 -17.48 4.02
C ASP A 15 -9.05 -16.46 4.71
N ILE A 16 -9.28 -15.32 4.06
CA ILE A 16 -10.17 -14.26 4.56
C ILE A 16 -11.60 -14.38 4.02
N GLY A 17 -11.84 -15.34 3.14
CA GLY A 17 -13.17 -15.71 2.64
C GLY A 17 -13.64 -14.98 1.38
N SER A 18 -12.96 -13.91 0.95
CA SER A 18 -13.21 -13.22 -0.31
C SER A 18 -11.96 -12.46 -0.76
N SER A 19 -11.95 -11.95 -1.99
CA SER A 19 -10.80 -11.25 -2.57
C SER A 19 -10.16 -10.27 -1.58
N CYS A 20 -8.84 -10.39 -1.40
CA CYS A 20 -8.08 -9.51 -0.53
C CYS A 20 -8.08 -8.09 -1.10
N SER A 21 -8.36 -7.09 -0.27
CA SER A 21 -8.38 -5.68 -0.65
C SER A 21 -7.19 -4.89 -0.10
N LYS A 22 -6.54 -5.42 0.94
CA LYS A 22 -5.34 -4.84 1.55
C LYS A 22 -4.65 -5.88 2.43
N VAL A 23 -3.32 -5.79 2.54
CA VAL A 23 -2.54 -6.58 3.48
C VAL A 23 -1.43 -5.73 4.09
N ARG A 24 -1.18 -5.90 5.40
CA ARG A 24 -0.05 -5.30 6.12
C ARG A 24 0.46 -6.20 7.24
N ILE A 25 1.72 -5.98 7.60
CA ILE A 25 2.33 -6.49 8.82
C ILE A 25 2.58 -5.28 9.71
N ILE A 26 2.00 -5.27 10.91
CA ILE A 26 2.14 -4.19 11.89
C ILE A 26 2.34 -4.83 13.27
N ASP A 27 3.41 -4.49 13.96
CA ASP A 27 3.71 -4.96 15.33
C ASP A 27 3.57 -6.48 15.54
N GLY A 28 4.08 -7.27 14.60
CA GLY A 28 4.01 -8.73 14.67
C GLY A 28 2.64 -9.34 14.35
N VAL A 29 1.70 -8.53 13.87
CA VAL A 29 0.39 -8.98 13.42
C VAL A 29 0.31 -8.89 11.90
N LEU A 30 -0.03 -9.99 11.24
CA LEU A 30 -0.43 -10.01 9.84
C LEU A 30 -1.90 -9.62 9.76
N ILE A 31 -2.21 -8.51 9.12
CA ILE A 31 -3.56 -7.98 8.99
C ILE A 31 -3.96 -8.00 7.52
N ALA A 32 -5.16 -8.51 7.22
CA ALA A 32 -5.72 -8.45 5.88
C ALA A 32 -7.18 -8.04 5.88
N GLY A 33 -7.53 -7.19 4.91
CA GLY A 33 -8.89 -6.75 4.61
C GLY A 33 -9.40 -7.39 3.32
N SER A 34 -10.72 -7.51 3.20
CA SER A 34 -11.39 -8.09 2.04
C SER A 34 -12.41 -7.13 1.41
N ILE A 35 -12.80 -7.44 0.17
CA ILE A 35 -13.83 -6.68 -0.54
C ILE A 35 -15.23 -6.82 0.09
N ASN A 36 -15.45 -7.85 0.91
CA ASN A 36 -16.72 -8.09 1.59
C ASN A 36 -16.73 -7.55 3.04
N GLY A 37 -15.74 -6.73 3.41
CA GLY A 37 -15.71 -6.03 4.70
C GLY A 37 -15.07 -6.80 5.84
N LYS A 38 -14.60 -8.00 5.63
CA LYS A 38 -13.92 -8.78 6.68
C LYS A 38 -12.49 -8.28 6.85
N LEU A 39 -12.07 -8.13 8.11
CA LEU A 39 -10.73 -7.71 8.50
C LEU A 39 -10.23 -8.64 9.61
N ASN A 40 -9.15 -9.35 9.35
CA ASN A 40 -8.58 -10.34 10.26
C ASN A 40 -7.13 -9.98 10.62
N GLY A 41 -6.76 -10.30 11.86
CA GLY A 41 -5.39 -10.24 12.35
C GLY A 41 -4.88 -11.61 12.81
N TRP A 42 -3.71 -12.02 12.33
CA TRP A 42 -3.03 -13.27 12.72
C TRP A 42 -1.66 -12.97 13.30
N ALA A 43 -1.25 -13.72 14.31
CA ALA A 43 0.11 -13.67 14.82
C ALA A 43 1.11 -14.10 13.74
N THR A 44 2.11 -13.28 13.43
CA THR A 44 3.14 -13.63 12.44
C THR A 44 3.99 -14.82 12.86
N SER A 45 4.17 -15.05 14.17
CA SER A 45 4.97 -16.13 14.72
C SER A 45 4.33 -17.51 14.62
N THR A 46 2.97 -17.59 14.70
CA THR A 46 2.24 -18.87 14.74
C THR A 46 1.21 -19.01 13.63
N GLY A 47 0.79 -17.89 13.04
CA GLY A 47 -0.33 -17.83 12.12
C GLY A 47 -1.69 -18.03 12.79
N GLU A 48 -1.78 -18.04 14.12
CA GLU A 48 -3.06 -18.12 14.84
C GLU A 48 -3.88 -16.85 14.65
N LEU A 49 -5.19 -17.00 14.48
CA LEU A 49 -6.13 -15.89 14.43
C LEU A 49 -6.18 -15.22 15.80
N LEU A 50 -5.87 -13.94 15.84
CA LEU A 50 -5.92 -13.14 17.05
C LEU A 50 -7.29 -12.48 17.23
N TRP A 51 -7.83 -11.95 16.12
CA TRP A 51 -9.12 -11.25 16.10
C TRP A 51 -9.71 -11.21 14.69
N SER A 52 -11.03 -10.97 14.62
CA SER A 52 -11.78 -10.81 13.38
C SER A 52 -12.88 -9.78 13.57
N VAL A 53 -12.91 -8.76 12.72
CA VAL A 53 -13.98 -7.76 12.69
C VAL A 53 -14.55 -7.64 11.28
N GLU A 54 -15.75 -7.07 11.18
CA GLU A 54 -16.46 -6.97 9.89
C GLU A 54 -17.20 -5.63 9.82
N ILE A 55 -17.18 -5.02 8.62
CA ILE A 55 -17.98 -3.85 8.27
C ILE A 55 -18.85 -4.19 7.06
N ASP A 56 -19.83 -3.37 6.79
CA ASP A 56 -20.58 -3.46 5.53
C ASP A 56 -19.80 -2.81 4.38
N GLY A 57 -19.44 -3.59 3.37
CA GLY A 57 -18.70 -3.18 2.18
C GLY A 57 -17.19 -3.38 2.26
N ILE A 58 -16.46 -2.85 1.29
CA ILE A 58 -15.04 -3.08 1.11
C ILE A 58 -14.19 -2.43 2.23
N ILE A 59 -13.17 -3.14 2.69
CA ILE A 59 -12.05 -2.55 3.45
C ILE A 59 -11.12 -1.86 2.45
N ALA A 60 -11.08 -0.52 2.45
CA ALA A 60 -10.23 0.22 1.53
C ALA A 60 -8.79 0.36 2.08
N ASP A 61 -8.66 0.71 3.35
CA ASP A 61 -7.36 0.78 4.03
C ASP A 61 -7.56 0.60 5.55
N PHE A 62 -6.48 0.34 6.26
CA PHE A 62 -6.48 0.26 7.73
C PHE A 62 -5.13 0.63 8.30
N ASP A 63 -5.14 1.02 9.58
CA ASP A 63 -3.95 1.17 10.40
C ASP A 63 -4.21 0.65 11.82
N PHE A 64 -3.17 0.22 12.51
CA PHE A 64 -3.29 -0.49 13.79
C PHE A 64 -2.27 0.03 14.80
N GLU A 65 -2.73 0.24 16.00
CA GLU A 65 -1.87 0.61 17.10
C GLU A 65 -2.44 0.06 18.43
N ASN A 66 -1.57 -0.58 19.19
CA ASN A 66 -1.95 -1.25 20.43
C ASN A 66 -3.10 -2.25 20.20
N ASP A 67 -4.25 -2.03 20.83
CA ASP A 67 -5.43 -2.91 20.75
C ASP A 67 -6.55 -2.29 19.89
N THR A 68 -6.24 -1.31 19.05
CA THR A 68 -7.22 -0.63 18.21
C THR A 68 -6.87 -0.69 16.74
N ILE A 69 -7.80 -1.16 15.92
CA ILE A 69 -7.72 -1.10 14.46
C ILE A 69 -8.64 -0.01 13.94
N TYR A 70 -8.09 0.87 13.11
CA TYR A 70 -8.83 1.90 12.38
C TYR A 70 -8.95 1.47 10.93
N THR A 71 -10.14 1.51 10.37
CA THR A 71 -10.37 1.05 8.99
C THR A 71 -11.37 1.92 8.26
N THR A 72 -11.08 2.19 6.99
CA THR A 72 -11.99 2.88 6.08
C THR A 72 -12.87 1.89 5.34
N GLY A 73 -14.16 2.23 5.26
CA GLY A 73 -15.18 1.55 4.47
C GLY A 73 -15.76 2.44 3.37
N PRO A 74 -16.91 2.07 2.80
CA PRO A 74 -17.51 2.82 1.68
C PRO A 74 -17.82 4.29 1.98
N ASN A 75 -18.21 4.62 3.21
CA ASN A 75 -18.56 5.99 3.63
C ASN A 75 -18.31 6.25 5.12
N LYS A 76 -17.51 5.42 5.78
CA LYS A 76 -17.20 5.55 7.21
C LYS A 76 -15.77 5.19 7.52
N LEU A 77 -15.26 5.85 8.55
CA LEU A 77 -14.12 5.41 9.32
C LEU A 77 -14.62 4.68 10.57
N PHE A 78 -14.05 3.53 10.87
CA PHE A 78 -14.37 2.75 12.06
C PHE A 78 -13.13 2.59 12.92
N ALA A 79 -13.33 2.57 14.23
CA ALA A 79 -12.36 2.09 15.20
C ALA A 79 -12.93 0.87 15.94
N PHE A 80 -12.18 -0.22 15.96
CA PHE A 80 -12.53 -1.44 16.68
C PHE A 80 -11.51 -1.75 17.76
N SER A 81 -11.99 -2.26 18.89
CA SER A 81 -11.13 -2.95 19.83
C SER A 81 -10.85 -4.36 19.34
N THR A 82 -9.58 -4.70 19.16
CA THR A 82 -9.18 -6.06 18.75
C THR A 82 -9.36 -7.09 19.89
N ASN A 83 -9.35 -6.63 21.15
CA ASN A 83 -9.58 -7.50 22.31
C ASN A 83 -11.05 -7.92 22.46
N THR A 84 -11.99 -7.07 22.08
CA THR A 84 -13.43 -7.33 22.23
C THR A 84 -14.16 -7.51 20.91
N GLU A 85 -13.48 -7.23 19.80
CA GLU A 85 -14.00 -7.26 18.41
C GLU A 85 -15.23 -6.35 18.23
N LYS A 86 -15.34 -5.28 19.04
CA LYS A 86 -16.46 -4.35 19.01
C LYS A 86 -16.05 -3.00 18.46
N ILE A 87 -17.00 -2.35 17.79
CA ILE A 87 -16.85 -0.95 17.38
C ILE A 87 -16.73 -0.09 18.65
N LEU A 88 -15.66 0.70 18.72
CA LEU A 88 -15.46 1.72 19.73
C LEU A 88 -16.18 3.01 19.32
N TRP A 89 -16.03 3.39 18.07
CA TRP A 89 -16.70 4.53 17.45
C TRP A 89 -16.65 4.42 15.93
N SER A 90 -17.45 5.23 15.26
CA SER A 90 -17.39 5.43 13.81
C SER A 90 -17.67 6.89 13.48
N GLU A 91 -17.08 7.36 12.36
CA GLU A 91 -17.26 8.72 11.83
C GLU A 91 -17.67 8.63 10.36
N GLU A 92 -18.63 9.46 9.96
CA GLU A 92 -19.09 9.55 8.57
C GLU A 92 -18.01 10.22 7.70
N LEU A 93 -17.80 9.68 6.51
CA LEU A 93 -16.91 10.22 5.49
C LEU A 93 -17.72 10.73 4.30
N GLU A 94 -17.26 11.80 3.69
CA GLU A 94 -17.81 12.27 2.41
C GLU A 94 -17.25 11.42 1.28
N GLY A 95 -18.11 10.61 0.65
CA GLY A 95 -17.72 9.63 -0.36
C GLY A 95 -17.04 8.38 0.22
N GLY A 96 -16.30 7.67 -0.62
CA GLY A 96 -15.60 6.45 -0.22
C GLY A 96 -14.33 6.76 0.58
N GLY A 97 -14.08 6.00 1.65
CA GLY A 97 -12.81 6.09 2.37
C GLY A 97 -11.63 5.59 1.51
N ASP A 98 -10.53 6.34 1.49
CA ASP A 98 -9.33 5.98 0.73
C ASP A 98 -8.22 5.44 1.63
N PHE A 99 -7.62 6.31 2.45
CA PHE A 99 -6.47 5.98 3.30
C PHE A 99 -6.77 6.32 4.76
N VAL A 100 -6.20 5.56 5.68
CA VAL A 100 -6.12 5.90 7.09
C VAL A 100 -4.73 5.67 7.63
N ARG A 101 -4.21 6.62 8.44
CA ARG A 101 -2.90 6.54 9.10
C ARG A 101 -2.98 7.10 10.50
N ILE A 102 -2.23 6.47 11.40
CA ILE A 102 -1.95 7.00 12.73
C ILE A 102 -0.66 7.82 12.64
N ILE A 103 -0.76 9.12 12.84
CA ILE A 103 0.36 10.06 12.76
C ILE A 103 0.32 10.97 13.97
N ASN A 104 1.40 11.01 14.76
CA ASN A 104 1.51 11.84 15.96
C ASN A 104 0.35 11.66 16.96
N GLU A 105 0.00 10.41 17.26
CA GLU A 105 -1.09 10.06 18.18
C GLU A 105 -2.50 10.49 17.70
N GLU A 106 -2.65 10.84 16.45
CA GLU A 106 -3.91 11.26 15.82
C GLU A 106 -4.22 10.40 14.60
N ILE A 107 -5.50 10.34 14.26
CA ILE A 107 -5.99 9.57 13.11
C ILE A 107 -6.17 10.53 11.94
N TRP A 108 -5.51 10.21 10.84
CA TRP A 108 -5.61 10.92 9.57
C TRP A 108 -6.31 10.03 8.58
N VAL A 109 -7.38 10.54 7.98
CA VAL A 109 -8.16 9.80 6.99
C VAL A 109 -8.44 10.66 5.76
N THR A 110 -8.41 10.03 4.59
CA THR A 110 -8.85 10.65 3.34
C THR A 110 -10.06 9.91 2.79
N SER A 111 -10.95 10.64 2.16
CA SER A 111 -12.10 10.11 1.43
C SER A 111 -12.36 10.89 0.17
N SER A 112 -12.99 10.28 -0.83
CA SER A 112 -13.20 10.90 -2.14
C SER A 112 -14.59 10.63 -2.68
N VAL A 113 -15.17 11.64 -3.33
CA VAL A 113 -16.46 11.58 -3.99
C VAL A 113 -16.23 11.33 -5.49
N TYR A 114 -16.68 10.16 -5.97
CA TYR A 114 -16.65 9.84 -7.39
C TYR A 114 -17.98 10.26 -8.04
N ASP A 115 -17.87 11.02 -9.12
CA ASP A 115 -19.04 11.43 -9.90
C ASP A 115 -19.13 10.58 -11.18
N ILE A 116 -20.24 9.85 -11.31
CA ILE A 116 -20.49 8.95 -12.43
C ILE A 116 -20.77 9.71 -13.73
N GLU A 117 -21.21 10.97 -13.68
CA GLU A 117 -21.54 11.75 -14.88
C GLU A 117 -20.26 12.25 -15.57
N VAL A 118 -19.24 12.63 -14.77
CA VAL A 118 -17.94 13.09 -15.30
C VAL A 118 -16.88 11.99 -15.34
N PHE A 119 -17.18 10.80 -14.79
CA PHE A 119 -16.27 9.66 -14.70
C PHE A 119 -14.94 10.01 -14.00
N ASP A 120 -14.98 10.85 -12.96
CA ASP A 120 -13.79 11.24 -12.21
C ASP A 120 -14.15 11.58 -10.75
N PHE A 121 -13.12 11.72 -9.91
CA PHE A 121 -13.29 12.22 -8.54
C PHE A 121 -13.38 13.74 -8.55
N ILE A 122 -14.45 14.28 -7.97
CA ILE A 122 -14.76 15.71 -7.98
C ILE A 122 -14.38 16.42 -6.69
N GLU A 123 -14.30 15.68 -5.61
CA GLU A 123 -13.97 16.20 -4.29
C GLU A 123 -13.28 15.12 -3.47
N ALA A 124 -12.37 15.54 -2.61
CA ALA A 124 -11.82 14.70 -1.56
C ALA A 124 -11.71 15.48 -0.26
N THR A 125 -11.82 14.79 0.85
CA THR A 125 -11.59 15.34 2.17
C THR A 125 -10.40 14.66 2.84
N THR A 126 -9.65 15.48 3.61
CA THR A 126 -8.68 14.96 4.58
C THR A 126 -9.18 15.39 5.95
N GLN A 127 -9.35 14.42 6.84
CA GLN A 127 -9.82 14.68 8.21
C GLN A 127 -8.74 14.26 9.21
N ARG A 128 -8.61 15.06 10.27
CA ARG A 128 -7.79 14.77 11.45
C ARG A 128 -8.69 14.54 12.64
N LEU A 129 -8.56 13.38 13.27
CA LEU A 129 -9.37 12.99 14.41
C LEU A 129 -8.49 12.61 15.59
N SER A 130 -9.00 12.78 16.80
CA SER A 130 -8.41 12.18 17.98
C SER A 130 -8.63 10.66 17.98
N LYS A 131 -7.87 9.91 18.78
CA LYS A 131 -8.08 8.46 18.99
C LYS A 131 -9.47 8.12 19.55
N SER A 132 -10.16 9.09 20.16
CA SER A 132 -11.55 8.92 20.64
C SER A 132 -12.62 9.19 19.58
N GLY A 133 -12.23 9.44 18.32
CA GLY A 133 -13.15 9.69 17.22
C GLY A 133 -13.63 11.14 17.10
N LYS A 134 -13.12 12.07 17.94
CA LYS A 134 -13.50 13.49 17.81
C LYS A 134 -12.82 14.11 16.61
N LEU A 135 -13.59 14.66 15.67
CA LEU A 135 -13.08 15.46 14.57
C LEU A 135 -12.37 16.71 15.11
N LEU A 136 -11.11 16.88 14.73
CA LEU A 136 -10.28 18.03 15.12
C LEU A 136 -10.22 19.06 13.99
N GLU A 137 -9.99 18.60 12.76
CA GLU A 137 -9.89 19.45 11.57
C GLU A 137 -10.32 18.70 10.31
N LYS A 138 -10.72 19.45 9.31
CA LYS A 138 -11.13 18.93 8.00
C LYS A 138 -10.69 19.89 6.91
N TRP A 139 -10.07 19.35 5.86
CA TRP A 139 -9.69 20.07 4.65
C TRP A 139 -10.40 19.45 3.45
N ILE A 140 -10.81 20.29 2.51
CA ILE A 140 -11.46 19.89 1.26
C ILE A 140 -10.52 20.24 0.11
N ILE A 141 -10.32 19.29 -0.78
CA ILE A 141 -9.56 19.45 -2.03
C ILE A 141 -10.40 18.91 -3.19
N ASN A 142 -10.15 19.37 -4.40
CA ASN A 142 -10.97 19.03 -5.57
C ASN A 142 -10.42 17.83 -6.35
N GLU A 143 -9.44 17.14 -5.83
CA GLU A 143 -8.85 15.97 -6.44
C GLU A 143 -8.55 14.85 -5.43
N ARG A 144 -8.66 13.62 -5.87
CA ARG A 144 -8.35 12.44 -5.04
C ARG A 144 -6.86 12.36 -4.73
N PRO A 145 -6.47 12.22 -3.44
CA PRO A 145 -5.12 11.79 -3.09
C PRO A 145 -4.93 10.31 -3.44
N TRP A 146 -3.80 9.99 -4.03
CA TRP A 146 -3.35 8.62 -4.32
C TRP A 146 -2.24 8.15 -3.37
N PHE A 147 -1.87 9.02 -2.45
CA PHE A 147 -0.93 8.74 -1.38
C PHE A 147 -1.26 9.58 -0.14
N LEU A 148 -1.20 8.94 1.00
CA LEU A 148 -1.20 9.54 2.33
C LEU A 148 -0.03 8.97 3.11
N GLY A 149 0.90 9.80 3.49
CA GLY A 149 2.06 9.43 4.30
C GLY A 149 2.45 10.51 5.29
N ALA A 150 3.41 10.21 6.13
CA ALA A 150 3.96 11.14 7.10
C ALA A 150 5.47 11.21 6.98
N THR A 151 6.01 12.39 7.22
CA THR A 151 7.44 12.61 7.29
C THR A 151 7.75 13.66 8.36
N GLN A 152 8.61 13.31 9.31
CA GLN A 152 9.02 14.20 10.41
C GLN A 152 7.84 14.88 11.16
N GLY A 153 6.69 14.19 11.20
CA GLY A 153 5.48 14.69 11.85
C GLY A 153 4.51 15.45 10.95
N ASP A 154 4.90 15.78 9.72
CA ASP A 154 4.02 16.40 8.74
C ASP A 154 3.27 15.35 7.92
N VAL A 155 2.04 15.67 7.55
CA VAL A 155 1.21 14.82 6.68
C VAL A 155 1.39 15.28 5.23
N ILE A 156 1.65 14.31 4.35
CA ILE A 156 1.86 14.56 2.92
C ILE A 156 0.84 13.77 2.12
N LEU A 157 0.22 14.45 1.16
CA LEU A 157 -0.67 13.87 0.14
C LEU A 157 0.01 13.92 -1.22
N GLY A 158 -0.15 12.87 -2.00
CA GLY A 158 0.17 12.86 -3.43
C GLY A 158 -1.13 12.97 -4.24
N LEU A 159 -1.26 13.99 -5.09
CA LEU A 159 -2.52 14.34 -5.73
C LEU A 159 -2.65 13.80 -7.15
N GLY A 160 -3.88 13.42 -7.50
CA GLY A 160 -4.29 13.14 -8.87
C GLY A 160 -4.50 14.41 -9.71
N ARG A 161 -5.39 14.31 -10.71
CA ARG A 161 -5.82 15.47 -11.52
C ARG A 161 -6.88 16.27 -10.77
N PRO A 162 -7.06 17.59 -11.07
CA PRO A 162 -6.35 18.37 -12.10
C PRO A 162 -5.05 19.02 -11.63
N ARG A 163 -4.82 19.19 -10.31
CA ARG A 163 -3.68 19.98 -9.81
C ARG A 163 -2.36 19.24 -9.87
N CYS A 164 -2.43 17.93 -9.68
CA CYS A 164 -1.24 17.08 -9.53
C CYS A 164 -0.32 17.57 -8.38
N GLY A 165 0.84 16.96 -8.22
CA GLY A 165 1.80 17.41 -7.22
C GLY A 165 1.59 16.84 -5.85
N GLY A 166 2.17 17.48 -4.83
CA GLY A 166 2.06 17.13 -3.44
C GLY A 166 1.43 18.22 -2.59
N VAL A 167 0.83 17.84 -1.49
CA VAL A 167 0.31 18.76 -0.47
C VAL A 167 0.87 18.36 0.88
N ARG A 168 1.44 19.33 1.58
CA ARG A 168 1.75 19.26 2.99
C ARG A 168 0.59 19.82 3.78
N VAL A 169 0.02 19.01 4.65
CA VAL A 169 -1.08 19.44 5.51
C VAL A 169 -0.52 19.83 6.87
N LEU A 170 -0.72 21.08 7.24
CA LEU A 170 -0.26 21.65 8.50
C LEU A 170 -1.46 21.79 9.46
N PRO A 171 -1.40 21.22 10.68
CA PRO A 171 -2.44 21.44 11.68
C PRO A 171 -2.65 22.93 11.98
N GLY A 172 -3.90 23.39 11.99
CA GLY A 172 -4.27 24.78 12.28
C GLY A 172 -4.06 25.77 11.14
N GLU A 173 -3.47 25.36 10.03
CA GLU A 173 -3.18 26.21 8.88
C GLU A 173 -3.66 25.60 7.56
N MET A 174 -3.65 26.39 6.51
CA MET A 174 -3.94 25.89 5.17
C MET A 174 -2.81 24.98 4.68
N SER A 175 -3.18 23.98 3.89
CA SER A 175 -2.23 23.10 3.22
C SER A 175 -1.27 23.85 2.30
N GLU A 176 0.01 23.51 2.36
CA GLU A 176 1.01 23.98 1.43
C GLU A 176 1.09 23.04 0.22
N HIS A 177 0.76 23.56 -0.96
CA HIS A 177 0.89 22.82 -2.22
C HIS A 177 2.29 23.05 -2.81
N PHE A 178 2.94 21.95 -3.21
CA PHE A 178 4.22 21.99 -3.90
C PHE A 178 4.15 21.27 -5.25
N LEU A 179 4.83 21.83 -6.24
CA LEU A 179 4.86 21.26 -7.58
C LEU A 179 5.91 20.17 -7.66
N LEU A 180 5.61 19.16 -8.46
CA LEU A 180 6.53 18.09 -8.84
C LEU A 180 7.10 18.38 -10.24
N SER A 181 8.20 17.71 -10.60
CA SER A 181 8.82 17.83 -11.93
C SER A 181 7.90 17.38 -13.05
N SER A 182 7.07 16.39 -12.79
CA SER A 182 6.01 15.95 -13.69
C SER A 182 4.71 16.69 -13.34
N ASN A 183 4.06 17.28 -14.35
CA ASN A 183 2.69 17.81 -14.24
C ASN A 183 1.64 16.70 -14.41
N GLN A 184 2.04 15.45 -14.21
CA GLN A 184 1.18 14.29 -14.33
C GLN A 184 0.64 13.87 -12.96
N PRO A 185 -0.53 13.22 -12.91
CA PRO A 185 -1.09 12.72 -11.68
C PRO A 185 -0.11 11.82 -10.92
N VAL A 186 -0.05 11.96 -9.61
CA VAL A 186 0.52 10.94 -8.75
C VAL A 186 -0.39 9.71 -8.81
N THR A 187 0.18 8.53 -9.00
CA THR A 187 -0.54 7.25 -9.09
C THR A 187 -0.21 6.32 -7.94
N SER A 188 0.96 6.52 -7.33
CA SER A 188 1.42 5.78 -6.17
C SER A 188 2.48 6.58 -5.41
N GLY A 189 2.69 6.26 -4.15
CA GLY A 189 3.70 6.92 -3.35
C GLY A 189 4.27 6.03 -2.24
N ALA A 190 5.48 6.35 -1.84
CA ALA A 190 6.16 5.76 -0.70
C ALA A 190 6.96 6.83 0.04
N ASN A 191 7.26 6.58 1.30
CA ASN A 191 8.14 7.44 2.07
C ASN A 191 9.18 6.63 2.85
N SER A 192 10.33 7.24 3.04
CA SER A 192 11.35 6.85 4.00
C SER A 192 11.45 7.91 5.11
N ILE A 193 12.46 7.82 5.95
CA ILE A 193 12.67 8.78 7.06
C ILE A 193 12.88 10.22 6.54
N ASP A 194 13.58 10.38 5.41
CA ASP A 194 14.03 11.67 4.89
C ASP A 194 13.57 11.98 3.47
N ARG A 195 12.85 11.06 2.82
CA ARG A 195 12.43 11.17 1.42
C ARG A 195 11.02 10.70 1.19
N ILE A 196 10.38 11.35 0.22
CA ILE A 196 9.11 10.94 -0.36
C ILE A 196 9.37 10.57 -1.81
N TYR A 197 8.72 9.51 -2.26
CA TYR A 197 8.77 9.05 -3.64
C TYR A 197 7.38 9.07 -4.22
N PHE A 198 7.20 9.74 -5.36
CA PHE A 198 5.95 9.72 -6.11
C PHE A 198 6.16 9.10 -7.48
N GLY A 199 5.35 8.10 -7.77
CA GLY A 199 5.18 7.56 -9.12
C GLY A 199 4.05 8.27 -9.84
N HIS A 200 4.23 8.52 -11.12
CA HIS A 200 3.33 9.31 -11.96
C HIS A 200 2.70 8.49 -13.10
N SER A 201 1.64 9.05 -13.69
CA SER A 201 0.94 8.43 -14.81
C SER A 201 1.75 8.36 -16.11
N ASP A 202 2.78 9.18 -16.25
CA ASP A 202 3.72 9.17 -17.38
C ASP A 202 4.95 8.27 -17.16
N GLY A 203 4.97 7.50 -16.05
CA GLY A 203 6.10 6.63 -15.71
C GLY A 203 7.24 7.31 -14.97
N THR A 204 7.19 8.62 -14.79
CA THR A 204 8.17 9.38 -14.01
C THR A 204 8.12 9.01 -12.53
N VAL A 205 9.27 8.97 -11.88
CA VAL A 205 9.43 8.88 -10.43
C VAL A 205 10.10 10.14 -9.91
N SER A 206 9.45 10.85 -9.00
CA SER A 206 10.00 12.04 -8.32
C SER A 206 10.48 11.69 -6.92
N THR A 207 11.69 12.07 -6.59
CA THR A 207 12.27 11.98 -5.24
C THR A 207 12.27 13.35 -4.60
N ILE A 208 11.62 13.50 -3.43
CA ILE A 208 11.44 14.76 -2.71
C ILE A 208 12.14 14.67 -1.35
N ASP A 209 12.87 15.69 -0.99
CA ASP A 209 13.41 15.87 0.34
C ASP A 209 12.31 16.25 1.32
N CYS A 210 12.14 15.49 2.41
CA CYS A 210 11.07 15.68 3.38
C CYS A 210 11.08 17.02 4.10
N LYS A 211 12.26 17.63 4.31
CA LYS A 211 12.39 18.88 5.07
C LYS A 211 12.07 20.10 4.22
N SER A 212 12.64 20.12 3.02
CA SER A 212 12.55 21.28 2.13
C SER A 212 11.38 21.20 1.16
N LEU A 213 10.77 20.02 1.01
CA LEU A 213 9.77 19.68 -0.01
C LEU A 213 10.25 19.99 -1.44
N LYS A 214 11.57 19.95 -1.65
CA LYS A 214 12.17 20.17 -2.95
C LYS A 214 12.46 18.84 -3.63
N ILE A 215 12.31 18.84 -4.94
CA ILE A 215 12.69 17.72 -5.78
C ILE A 215 14.21 17.60 -5.73
N ASN A 216 14.69 16.44 -5.30
CA ASN A 216 16.10 16.11 -5.28
C ASN A 216 16.53 15.43 -6.57
N ASP A 217 15.64 14.61 -7.14
CA ASP A 217 15.91 13.83 -8.33
C ASP A 217 14.61 13.45 -9.05
N THR A 218 14.73 13.18 -10.34
CA THR A 218 13.63 12.69 -11.18
C THR A 218 14.18 11.63 -12.12
N ALA A 219 13.57 10.45 -12.10
CA ALA A 219 13.88 9.34 -12.98
C ALA A 219 12.71 9.04 -13.90
N HIS A 220 12.97 8.45 -15.05
CA HIS A 220 11.98 8.05 -16.03
C HIS A 220 12.24 6.62 -16.54
N PRO A 221 11.96 5.59 -15.71
CA PRO A 221 12.28 4.20 -16.05
C PRO A 221 11.43 3.66 -17.21
N SER A 222 10.24 4.21 -17.42
CA SER A 222 9.28 3.78 -18.43
C SER A 222 8.38 4.94 -18.85
N ASP A 223 7.80 4.88 -20.05
CA ASP A 223 6.73 5.79 -20.53
C ASP A 223 5.34 5.35 -20.06
N SER A 224 5.26 4.38 -19.13
CA SER A 224 4.01 3.79 -18.68
C SER A 224 3.75 4.07 -17.21
N LEU A 225 2.47 4.18 -16.83
CA LEU A 225 1.99 4.50 -15.49
C LEU A 225 2.69 3.67 -14.42
N VAL A 226 3.17 4.34 -13.35
CA VAL A 226 3.71 3.70 -12.15
C VAL A 226 2.56 3.09 -11.35
N THR A 227 2.49 1.77 -11.32
CA THR A 227 1.42 1.04 -10.62
C THR A 227 1.71 0.84 -9.13
N SER A 228 2.99 0.75 -8.79
CA SER A 228 3.46 0.55 -7.42
C SER A 228 4.84 1.15 -7.23
N ILE A 229 5.06 1.76 -6.07
CA ILE A 229 6.37 2.26 -5.65
C ILE A 229 6.57 1.96 -4.17
N ILE A 230 7.77 1.55 -3.80
CA ILE A 230 8.16 1.34 -2.40
C ILE A 230 9.52 1.96 -2.13
N SER A 231 9.78 2.28 -0.88
CA SER A 231 11.11 2.68 -0.43
C SER A 231 12.02 1.45 -0.26
N SER A 232 13.30 1.61 -0.54
CA SER A 232 14.35 0.64 -0.30
C SER A 232 15.56 1.30 0.37
N GLU A 233 16.54 0.51 0.78
CA GLU A 233 17.79 1.04 1.38
C GLU A 233 18.55 1.95 0.41
N ASN A 234 18.49 1.65 -0.90
CA ASN A 234 19.19 2.38 -1.96
C ASN A 234 18.33 3.49 -2.61
N GLY A 235 17.11 3.72 -2.13
CA GLY A 235 16.18 4.71 -2.69
C GLY A 235 14.77 4.16 -2.83
N TRP A 236 14.37 3.80 -4.05
CA TRP A 236 13.02 3.30 -4.36
C TRP A 236 13.07 2.13 -5.34
N ILE A 237 11.98 1.37 -5.36
CA ILE A 237 11.70 0.35 -6.38
C ILE A 237 10.35 0.70 -6.99
N SER A 238 10.24 0.74 -8.31
CA SER A 238 8.97 0.99 -9.01
C SER A 238 8.56 -0.17 -9.91
N GLY A 239 7.26 -0.36 -10.03
CA GLY A 239 6.62 -1.26 -10.99
C GLY A 239 5.66 -0.48 -11.87
N HIS A 240 5.59 -0.83 -13.16
CA HIS A 240 4.86 -0.09 -14.18
C HIS A 240 3.80 -0.94 -14.88
N GLU A 241 2.87 -0.28 -15.56
CA GLU A 241 1.77 -0.94 -16.25
C GLU A 241 2.22 -1.75 -17.47
N ASP A 242 3.34 -1.38 -18.11
CA ASP A 242 3.93 -2.09 -19.23
C ASP A 242 4.78 -3.32 -18.84
N GLY A 243 4.91 -3.59 -17.53
CA GLY A 243 5.71 -4.70 -17.00
C GLY A 243 7.15 -4.33 -16.64
N THR A 244 7.50 -3.06 -16.70
CA THR A 244 8.81 -2.59 -16.25
C THR A 244 8.90 -2.59 -14.74
N ILE A 245 10.00 -3.07 -14.19
CA ILE A 245 10.40 -2.92 -12.78
C ILE A 245 11.76 -2.23 -12.77
N CYS A 246 11.87 -1.10 -12.07
CA CYS A 246 13.15 -0.49 -11.77
C CYS A 246 13.59 -0.88 -10.35
N PHE A 247 14.73 -1.55 -10.25
CA PHE A 247 15.32 -2.03 -8.99
C PHE A 247 16.84 -1.85 -9.04
N ASP A 248 17.41 -1.19 -8.03
CA ASP A 248 18.85 -0.87 -7.93
C ASP A 248 19.40 -0.19 -9.20
N ASN A 249 18.67 0.77 -9.75
CA ASN A 249 18.98 1.50 -10.99
C ASN A 249 19.09 0.61 -12.25
N MET A 250 18.46 -0.55 -12.22
CA MET A 250 18.37 -1.46 -13.36
C MET A 250 16.90 -1.69 -13.71
N ASP A 251 16.60 -1.73 -15.00
CA ASP A 251 15.26 -1.97 -15.51
C ASP A 251 15.11 -3.42 -15.95
N PHE A 252 14.06 -4.06 -15.47
CA PHE A 252 13.65 -5.41 -15.83
C PHE A 252 12.29 -5.34 -16.53
N HIS A 253 12.11 -6.12 -17.61
CA HIS A 253 10.87 -6.12 -18.37
C HIS A 253 10.21 -7.48 -18.33
N PHE A 254 8.92 -7.50 -17.98
CA PHE A 254 8.09 -8.69 -17.89
C PHE A 254 6.87 -8.54 -18.80
N ASP A 255 6.36 -9.66 -19.30
CA ASP A 255 5.16 -9.66 -20.13
C ASP A 255 3.91 -9.58 -19.22
N GLY A 256 3.48 -8.37 -18.92
CA GLY A 256 2.27 -8.08 -18.13
C GLY A 256 2.43 -6.97 -17.12
N LYS A 257 1.31 -6.34 -16.75
CA LYS A 257 1.22 -5.27 -15.77
C LYS A 257 1.78 -5.70 -14.42
N ILE A 258 2.64 -4.88 -13.82
CA ILE A 258 3.08 -5.08 -12.44
C ILE A 258 1.92 -4.75 -11.50
N ASP A 259 1.48 -5.74 -10.74
CA ASP A 259 0.35 -5.60 -9.81
C ASP A 259 0.78 -5.10 -8.43
N SER A 260 1.90 -5.61 -7.92
CA SER A 260 2.48 -5.19 -6.64
C SER A 260 3.95 -5.55 -6.54
N ILE A 261 4.67 -4.80 -5.71
CA ILE A 261 6.09 -5.00 -5.41
C ILE A 261 6.34 -4.94 -3.91
N ALA A 262 7.35 -5.66 -3.44
CA ALA A 262 7.86 -5.59 -2.08
C ALA A 262 9.39 -5.74 -2.08
N ASN A 263 10.06 -5.09 -1.14
CA ASN A 263 11.46 -5.36 -0.84
C ASN A 263 11.52 -6.30 0.37
N PHE A 264 12.03 -7.50 0.17
CA PHE A 264 12.12 -8.49 1.23
C PHE A 264 13.50 -9.14 1.24
N ASP A 265 14.23 -8.92 2.33
CA ASP A 265 15.62 -9.38 2.50
C ASP A 265 16.55 -8.89 1.38
N GLY A 266 16.41 -7.59 1.00
CA GLY A 266 17.20 -6.99 -0.07
C GLY A 266 16.86 -7.46 -1.49
N ASN A 267 15.84 -8.29 -1.66
CA ASN A 267 15.36 -8.77 -2.95
C ASN A 267 14.04 -8.08 -3.33
N CYS A 268 13.88 -7.77 -4.62
CA CYS A 268 12.60 -7.32 -5.14
C CYS A 268 11.69 -8.52 -5.40
N TRP A 269 10.53 -8.54 -4.73
CA TRP A 269 9.45 -9.49 -5.00
C TRP A 269 8.36 -8.76 -5.76
N ALA A 270 8.03 -9.24 -6.94
CA ALA A 270 7.03 -8.62 -7.78
C ALA A 270 6.00 -9.62 -8.29
N SER A 271 4.75 -9.21 -8.29
CA SER A 271 3.68 -9.90 -9.00
C SER A 271 3.32 -9.13 -10.27
N PHE A 272 3.08 -9.86 -11.34
CA PHE A 272 2.62 -9.30 -12.61
C PHE A 272 1.60 -10.21 -13.26
N SER A 273 0.67 -9.62 -14.00
CA SER A 273 -0.43 -10.34 -14.62
C SER A 273 -0.54 -10.03 -16.11
N ASN A 274 -0.74 -11.08 -16.90
CA ASN A 274 -1.05 -10.98 -18.31
C ASN A 274 -2.16 -11.98 -18.68
N ASN A 275 -3.21 -11.50 -19.35
CA ASN A 275 -4.34 -12.32 -19.84
C ASN A 275 -4.93 -13.24 -18.75
N GLY A 276 -5.06 -12.72 -17.51
CA GLY A 276 -5.62 -13.45 -16.36
C GLY A 276 -4.67 -14.48 -15.74
N LYS A 277 -3.41 -14.55 -16.20
CA LYS A 277 -2.38 -15.37 -15.58
C LYS A 277 -1.51 -14.52 -14.67
N THR A 278 -1.28 -14.98 -13.46
CA THR A 278 -0.37 -14.35 -12.52
C THR A 278 0.98 -15.03 -12.53
N ASN A 279 2.01 -14.23 -12.49
CA ASN A 279 3.38 -14.66 -12.27
C ASN A 279 3.95 -13.87 -11.10
N LEU A 280 4.85 -14.50 -10.36
CA LEU A 280 5.71 -13.82 -9.41
C LEU A 280 7.16 -14.02 -9.80
N VAL A 281 7.96 -12.99 -9.52
CA VAL A 281 9.41 -13.04 -9.70
C VAL A 281 10.08 -12.50 -8.44
N ILE A 282 11.18 -13.14 -8.07
CA ILE A 282 12.15 -12.64 -7.11
C ILE A 282 13.37 -12.21 -7.91
N ILE A 283 13.78 -10.96 -7.77
CA ILE A 283 15.00 -10.41 -8.35
C ILE A 283 15.96 -10.17 -7.19
N ASP A 284 17.09 -10.86 -7.18
CA ASP A 284 18.10 -10.72 -6.14
C ASP A 284 19.10 -9.59 -6.43
N SER A 285 19.94 -9.27 -5.46
CA SER A 285 20.98 -8.24 -5.61
C SER A 285 22.05 -8.56 -6.68
N ALA A 286 22.17 -9.83 -7.08
CA ALA A 286 22.99 -10.27 -8.20
C ALA A 286 22.22 -10.25 -9.54
N GLN A 287 21.00 -9.68 -9.55
CA GLN A 287 20.11 -9.56 -10.71
C GLN A 287 19.60 -10.91 -11.24
N SER A 288 19.75 -11.98 -10.48
CA SER A 288 19.19 -13.28 -10.83
C SER A 288 17.68 -13.28 -10.61
N GLN A 289 16.95 -13.93 -11.51
CA GLN A 289 15.48 -13.98 -11.48
C GLN A 289 15.00 -15.38 -11.15
N THR A 290 14.18 -15.48 -10.13
CA THR A 290 13.50 -16.73 -9.77
C THR A 290 11.98 -16.58 -9.97
N PHE A 291 11.41 -17.33 -10.89
CA PHE A 291 9.98 -17.32 -11.16
C PHE A 291 9.23 -18.31 -10.29
N LEU A 292 8.11 -17.83 -9.71
CA LEU A 292 7.23 -18.61 -8.86
C LEU A 292 5.85 -18.76 -9.53
N ALA A 293 5.23 -19.93 -9.34
CA ALA A 293 3.87 -20.18 -9.81
C ALA A 293 2.87 -19.90 -8.68
N HIS A 294 1.79 -19.20 -9.02
CA HIS A 294 0.62 -19.03 -8.17
C HIS A 294 -0.64 -19.04 -9.04
N GLU A 295 -1.74 -19.57 -8.53
CA GLU A 295 -2.97 -19.74 -9.32
C GLU A 295 -3.76 -18.45 -9.47
N ASN A 296 -3.77 -17.62 -8.41
CA ASN A 296 -4.58 -16.42 -8.32
C ASN A 296 -3.73 -15.16 -8.40
N ARG A 297 -4.33 -14.06 -8.83
CA ARG A 297 -3.65 -12.78 -8.93
C ARG A 297 -3.32 -12.25 -7.54
N VAL A 298 -2.03 -11.99 -7.30
CA VAL A 298 -1.54 -11.30 -6.10
C VAL A 298 -1.58 -9.80 -6.36
N ARG A 299 -2.41 -9.08 -5.64
CA ARG A 299 -2.62 -7.64 -5.82
C ARG A 299 -1.97 -6.79 -4.75
N PHE A 300 -1.72 -7.37 -3.60
CA PHE A 300 -1.22 -6.64 -2.43
C PHE A 300 -0.03 -7.37 -1.85
N THR A 301 1.03 -6.62 -1.62
CA THR A 301 2.23 -7.09 -0.94
C THR A 301 2.60 -6.10 0.16
N HIS A 302 3.14 -6.59 1.25
CA HIS A 302 3.71 -5.74 2.29
C HIS A 302 4.84 -6.48 2.99
N SER A 303 5.98 -5.84 3.10
CA SER A 303 7.12 -6.34 3.86
C SER A 303 7.37 -5.45 5.08
N ALA A 304 7.57 -6.06 6.22
CA ALA A 304 7.98 -5.39 7.44
C ALA A 304 8.77 -6.37 8.31
N ASP A 305 9.77 -5.86 9.02
CA ASP A 305 10.67 -6.64 9.86
C ASP A 305 11.30 -7.82 9.09
N LYS A 306 11.00 -9.04 9.52
CA LYS A 306 11.48 -10.29 8.91
C LYS A 306 10.38 -11.02 8.12
N GLY A 307 9.29 -10.34 7.81
CA GLY A 307 8.11 -10.90 7.18
C GLY A 307 7.76 -10.26 5.84
N LEU A 308 7.20 -11.07 4.94
CA LEU A 308 6.53 -10.65 3.72
C LEU A 308 5.11 -11.22 3.74
N ALA A 309 4.14 -10.38 3.46
CA ALA A 309 2.74 -10.75 3.31
C ALA A 309 2.28 -10.54 1.87
N LEU A 310 1.51 -11.48 1.33
CA LEU A 310 0.87 -11.40 0.02
C LEU A 310 -0.63 -11.67 0.16
N GLY A 311 -1.46 -10.88 -0.53
CA GLY A 311 -2.90 -11.09 -0.60
C GLY A 311 -3.35 -11.28 -2.04
N ASP A 312 -4.20 -12.30 -2.30
CA ASP A 312 -4.66 -12.64 -3.64
C ASP A 312 -6.18 -12.42 -3.86
N ASP A 313 -6.60 -12.52 -5.11
CA ASP A 313 -7.99 -12.33 -5.54
C ASP A 313 -8.94 -13.45 -5.06
N SER A 314 -8.43 -14.59 -4.60
CA SER A 314 -9.27 -15.65 -4.01
C SER A 314 -9.49 -15.48 -2.52
N GLY A 315 -8.80 -14.55 -1.87
CA GLY A 315 -8.83 -14.33 -0.43
C GLY A 315 -7.74 -15.06 0.34
N LYS A 316 -6.79 -15.69 -0.35
CA LYS A 316 -5.64 -16.28 0.33
C LYS A 316 -4.65 -15.18 0.73
N VAL A 317 -4.21 -15.27 1.98
CA VAL A 317 -3.19 -14.43 2.58
C VAL A 317 -2.01 -15.32 2.93
N LEU A 318 -0.87 -15.08 2.27
CA LEU A 318 0.35 -15.87 2.43
C LEU A 318 1.35 -15.05 3.25
N PHE A 319 1.95 -15.69 4.23
CA PHE A 319 3.02 -15.09 5.04
C PHE A 319 4.33 -15.85 4.85
N PHE A 320 5.41 -15.11 4.73
CA PHE A 320 6.76 -15.62 4.50
C PHE A 320 7.70 -15.05 5.55
N GLU A 321 8.32 -15.94 6.31
CA GLU A 321 9.42 -15.59 7.20
C GLU A 321 10.76 -15.78 6.46
N ILE A 322 11.69 -14.87 6.62
CA ILE A 322 12.95 -14.83 5.87
C ILE A 322 13.75 -16.13 5.97
N GLU A 323 13.89 -16.69 7.18
CA GLU A 323 14.67 -17.89 7.40
C GLU A 323 14.00 -19.15 6.80
N VAL A 324 12.67 -19.17 6.80
CA VAL A 324 11.89 -20.26 6.17
C VAL A 324 12.06 -20.21 4.66
N VAL A 325 11.98 -19.04 4.06
CA VAL A 325 12.17 -18.84 2.61
C VAL A 325 13.58 -19.26 2.19
N LYS A 326 14.63 -18.77 2.87
CA LYS A 326 16.03 -19.11 2.59
C LYS A 326 16.24 -20.62 2.60
N ARG A 327 15.77 -21.30 3.66
CA ARG A 327 15.89 -22.76 3.77
C ARG A 327 15.19 -23.48 2.61
N ARG A 328 13.92 -23.13 2.32
CA ARG A 328 13.15 -23.79 1.26
C ARG A 328 13.67 -23.52 -0.15
N LEU A 329 14.26 -22.36 -0.38
CA LEU A 329 14.96 -22.08 -1.64
C LEU A 329 16.23 -22.93 -1.78
N ALA A 330 16.99 -23.13 -0.71
CA ALA A 330 18.21 -23.96 -0.71
C ALA A 330 17.92 -25.46 -0.89
N GLU A 331 16.89 -26.00 -0.25
CA GLU A 331 16.46 -27.42 -0.35
C GLU A 331 15.98 -27.82 -1.75
N SER A 332 15.70 -26.83 -2.60
CA SER A 332 15.13 -27.06 -3.93
C SER A 332 16.15 -26.92 -5.07
N ASN A 333 17.41 -26.61 -4.76
CA ASN A 333 18.56 -26.61 -5.68
C ASN A 333 19.29 -27.92 -5.59
#